data_d27597335f8a2aba591fa9d6a76761cd
#
_entry.id   d27597335f8a2aba591fa9d6a76761cd
#
_cell.length_a   1.000
_cell.length_b   1.000
_cell.length_c   1.000
_cell.angle_alpha   90.00
_cell.angle_beta   90.00
_cell.angle_gamma   90.00
#
_symmetry.space_group_name_H-M   'P 1'
#
loop_
_entity.id
_entity.type
_entity.pdbx_description
1 polymer ?
#
loop_
_entity_poly.entity_id
_entity_poly.type
_entity_poly.pdbx_seq_one_letter_code
_entity_poly.pdbx_strand_id
1 'polypeptide(L)'
;MDTNHLAALVARAPLAEGYRFELLRRADVDLLMASLRAWYPDIGVGAASCFLRSRFYADEVQFADGPQRDVHVLALRHGGELVGMFSWDVDRDTLSMYGRLGVVAPAHRGCRLAEAGLWLLETVAAVIGAGLLYGMATLKYPHVQRVFERAGWTLIGITPGYDREMVAPGVVKRVYEAVYMKVMASEGELLPVQEANMTPGTRALFQRLFRREREVETH
;
A
#
# COMPACT_ATOMS: atom_id res chain seq x y z
N MET A 1 -7.64 6.69 -15.20
CA MET A 1 -8.66 7.40 -14.38
C MET A 1 -8.26 8.85 -14.29
N ASP A 2 -9.18 9.79 -14.55
CA ASP A 2 -8.89 11.22 -14.38
C ASP A 2 -8.92 11.64 -12.90
N THR A 3 -8.35 12.81 -12.61
CA THR A 3 -8.19 13.34 -11.25
C THR A 3 -9.53 13.65 -10.57
N ASN A 4 -10.56 14.07 -11.33
CA ASN A 4 -11.88 14.38 -10.75
C ASN A 4 -12.57 13.09 -10.29
N HIS A 5 -12.47 12.03 -11.08
CA HIS A 5 -13.01 10.74 -10.69
C HIS A 5 -12.29 10.18 -9.44
N LEU A 6 -10.95 10.27 -9.42
CA LEU A 6 -10.19 9.87 -8.22
C LEU A 6 -10.61 10.69 -7.00
N ALA A 7 -10.76 12.01 -7.12
CA ALA A 7 -11.21 12.85 -6.00
C ALA A 7 -12.59 12.45 -5.47
N ALA A 8 -13.51 12.09 -6.37
CA ALA A 8 -14.84 11.60 -5.99
C ALA A 8 -14.79 10.26 -5.22
N LEU A 9 -13.89 9.34 -5.59
CA LEU A 9 -13.67 8.09 -4.85
C LEU A 9 -13.05 8.35 -3.48
N VAL A 10 -12.04 9.22 -3.44
CA VAL A 10 -11.34 9.63 -2.20
C VAL A 10 -12.30 10.21 -1.16
N ALA A 11 -13.28 11.02 -1.61
CA ALA A 11 -14.29 11.61 -0.73
C ALA A 11 -15.26 10.57 -0.10
N ARG A 12 -15.31 9.36 -0.64
CA ARG A 12 -16.19 8.27 -0.15
C ARG A 12 -15.50 7.30 0.79
N ALA A 13 -14.21 7.50 1.10
CA ALA A 13 -13.46 6.61 2.00
C ALA A 13 -14.17 6.48 3.36
N PRO A 14 -14.28 5.27 3.92
CA PRO A 14 -15.01 5.01 5.17
C PRO A 14 -14.14 5.44 6.37
N LEU A 15 -14.07 6.74 6.59
CA LEU A 15 -13.31 7.36 7.67
C LEU A 15 -14.23 7.75 8.83
N ALA A 16 -13.70 7.75 10.04
CA ALA A 16 -14.38 8.31 11.19
C ALA A 16 -14.60 9.83 11.02
N GLU A 17 -15.55 10.37 11.77
CA GLU A 17 -15.89 11.80 11.73
C GLU A 17 -14.64 12.68 11.94
N GLY A 18 -14.58 13.78 11.19
CA GLY A 18 -13.47 14.72 11.21
C GLY A 18 -12.25 14.31 10.35
N TYR A 19 -12.15 13.05 9.93
CA TYR A 19 -11.08 12.61 9.02
C TYR A 19 -11.52 12.66 7.56
N ARG A 20 -10.57 12.99 6.67
CA ARG A 20 -10.76 12.89 5.23
C ARG A 20 -9.44 12.62 4.52
N PHE A 21 -9.50 11.90 3.42
CA PHE A 21 -8.43 11.86 2.43
C PHE A 21 -8.62 13.01 1.43
N GLU A 22 -7.50 13.54 0.98
CA GLU A 22 -7.44 14.52 -0.12
C GLU A 22 -6.28 14.14 -1.05
N LEU A 23 -6.40 14.46 -2.34
CA LEU A 23 -5.24 14.40 -3.23
C LEU A 23 -4.17 15.36 -2.71
N LEU A 24 -2.92 14.92 -2.69
CA LEU A 24 -1.82 15.76 -2.24
C LEU A 24 -1.70 17.00 -3.15
N ARG A 25 -1.62 18.17 -2.58
CA ARG A 25 -1.36 19.42 -3.29
C ARG A 25 0.12 19.74 -3.29
N ARG A 26 0.63 20.37 -4.35
CA ARG A 26 2.05 20.78 -4.42
C ARG A 26 2.47 21.65 -3.23
N ALA A 27 1.60 22.53 -2.79
CA ALA A 27 1.84 23.42 -1.63
C ALA A 27 2.00 22.66 -0.30
N ASP A 28 1.51 21.42 -0.21
CA ASP A 28 1.57 20.62 1.01
C ASP A 28 2.81 19.69 1.05
N VAL A 29 3.62 19.63 0.00
CA VAL A 29 4.75 18.68 -0.11
C VAL A 29 5.78 18.91 1.00
N ASP A 30 6.18 20.15 1.25
CA ASP A 30 7.17 20.48 2.28
C ASP A 30 6.65 20.16 3.69
N LEU A 31 5.37 20.45 3.95
CA LEU A 31 4.70 20.08 5.19
C LEU A 31 4.66 18.57 5.36
N LEU A 32 4.31 17.82 4.31
CA LEU A 32 4.30 16.35 4.35
C LEU A 32 5.69 15.78 4.64
N MET A 33 6.72 16.26 3.95
CA MET A 33 8.09 15.81 4.18
C MET A 33 8.57 16.07 5.62
N ALA A 34 8.25 17.26 6.17
CA ALA A 34 8.57 17.60 7.56
C ALA A 34 7.83 16.69 8.54
N SER A 35 6.54 16.45 8.30
CA SER A 35 5.69 15.56 9.11
C SER A 35 6.19 14.13 9.10
N LEU A 36 6.55 13.59 7.93
CA LEU A 36 7.09 12.24 7.80
C LEU A 36 8.39 12.06 8.61
N ARG A 37 9.29 13.05 8.57
CA ARG A 37 10.52 13.01 9.40
C ARG A 37 10.21 12.97 10.89
N ALA A 38 9.17 13.69 11.32
CA ALA A 38 8.77 13.73 12.73
C ALA A 38 8.04 12.44 13.17
N TRP A 39 7.17 11.89 12.32
CA TRP A 39 6.34 10.73 12.68
C TRP A 39 7.02 9.39 12.47
N TYR A 40 7.99 9.33 11.55
CA TYR A 40 8.62 8.09 11.10
C TYR A 40 10.11 8.30 10.79
N PRO A 41 10.95 8.60 11.79
CA PRO A 41 12.36 8.94 11.59
C PRO A 41 13.17 7.80 10.94
N ASP A 42 12.70 6.55 11.07
CA ASP A 42 13.38 5.36 10.54
C ASP A 42 13.38 5.29 9.00
N ILE A 43 12.47 6.02 8.30
CA ILE A 43 12.39 6.03 6.84
C ILE A 43 13.43 6.91 6.14
N GLY A 44 14.40 7.44 6.86
CA GLY A 44 15.50 8.22 6.27
C GLY A 44 16.35 7.45 5.25
N VAL A 45 16.22 6.13 5.23
CA VAL A 45 16.86 5.20 4.28
C VAL A 45 15.84 4.18 3.79
N GLY A 46 16.17 3.43 2.72
CA GLY A 46 15.32 2.37 2.18
C GLY A 46 14.25 2.88 1.22
N ALA A 47 13.29 2.01 0.91
CA ALA A 47 12.29 2.24 -0.14
C ALA A 47 11.43 3.48 0.13
N ALA A 48 11.04 3.71 1.38
CA ALA A 48 10.23 4.86 1.77
C ALA A 48 10.99 6.19 1.81
N SER A 49 12.33 6.19 1.73
CA SER A 49 13.15 7.41 1.78
C SER A 49 12.89 8.38 0.61
N CYS A 50 12.33 7.89 -0.49
CA CYS A 50 11.93 8.74 -1.62
C CYS A 50 10.93 9.82 -1.21
N PHE A 51 10.04 9.55 -0.26
CA PHE A 51 9.05 10.49 0.25
C PHE A 51 9.65 11.64 1.07
N LEU A 52 10.96 11.63 1.34
CA LEU A 52 11.69 12.73 1.99
C LEU A 52 12.44 13.62 1.00
N ARG A 53 12.25 13.44 -0.31
CA ARG A 53 12.94 14.16 -1.39
C ARG A 53 11.93 14.90 -2.25
N SER A 54 12.05 16.22 -2.35
CA SER A 54 11.17 17.07 -3.17
C SER A 54 11.16 16.66 -4.65
N ARG A 55 12.32 16.21 -5.17
CA ARG A 55 12.45 15.72 -6.54
C ARG A 55 11.52 14.54 -6.83
N PHE A 56 11.33 13.61 -5.89
CA PHE A 56 10.41 12.49 -6.06
C PHE A 56 8.98 12.96 -6.35
N TYR A 57 8.52 13.97 -5.62
CA TYR A 57 7.18 14.55 -5.85
C TYR A 57 7.09 15.26 -7.20
N ALA A 58 8.16 15.95 -7.62
CA ALA A 58 8.18 16.65 -8.90
C ALA A 58 8.17 15.69 -10.10
N ASP A 59 8.92 14.60 -10.01
CA ASP A 59 9.18 13.71 -11.14
C ASP A 59 8.17 12.55 -11.22
N GLU A 60 7.69 12.02 -10.08
CA GLU A 60 6.97 10.74 -10.03
C GLU A 60 5.52 10.86 -9.59
N VAL A 61 5.18 11.85 -8.74
CA VAL A 61 3.85 11.91 -8.11
C VAL A 61 2.82 12.58 -9.00
N GLN A 62 1.64 11.95 -9.08
CA GLN A 62 0.47 12.52 -9.75
C GLN A 62 -0.12 13.66 -8.94
N PHE A 63 -0.17 14.84 -9.55
CA PHE A 63 -0.92 16.00 -9.05
C PHE A 63 -2.09 16.30 -9.97
N ALA A 64 -3.10 17.01 -9.46
CA ALA A 64 -4.29 17.36 -10.20
C ALA A 64 -4.01 18.23 -11.45
N ASP A 65 -2.99 19.07 -11.36
CA ASP A 65 -2.57 20.04 -12.38
C ASP A 65 -1.33 19.59 -13.18
N GLY A 66 -0.91 18.33 -13.01
CA GLY A 66 0.31 17.81 -13.60
C GLY A 66 0.08 16.80 -14.72
N PRO A 67 1.17 16.40 -15.41
CA PRO A 67 1.13 15.30 -16.36
C PRO A 67 0.75 14.00 -15.65
N GLN A 68 0.21 13.04 -16.42
CA GLN A 68 -0.15 11.74 -15.88
C GLN A 68 1.10 11.01 -15.34
N ARG A 69 0.99 10.54 -14.10
CA ARG A 69 2.00 9.79 -13.36
C ARG A 69 1.35 8.56 -12.71
N ASP A 70 2.18 7.60 -12.33
CA ASP A 70 1.71 6.33 -11.79
C ASP A 70 1.75 6.27 -10.26
N VAL A 71 2.51 7.18 -9.61
CA VAL A 71 2.55 7.30 -8.15
C VAL A 71 1.47 8.25 -7.66
N HIS A 72 0.59 7.75 -6.84
CA HIS A 72 -0.46 8.54 -6.19
C HIS A 72 -0.15 8.72 -4.71
N VAL A 73 -0.32 9.94 -4.22
CA VAL A 73 -0.15 10.30 -2.81
C VAL A 73 -1.39 11.03 -2.32
N LEU A 74 -1.98 10.53 -1.26
CA LEU A 74 -3.08 11.17 -0.55
C LEU A 74 -2.58 11.78 0.77
N ALA A 75 -3.06 12.96 1.07
CA ALA A 75 -2.98 13.54 2.41
C ALA A 75 -4.18 13.06 3.23
N LEU A 76 -3.93 12.59 4.45
CA LEU A 76 -4.97 12.32 5.45
C LEU A 76 -5.06 13.52 6.38
N ARG A 77 -6.26 14.12 6.52
CA ARG A 77 -6.49 15.27 7.36
C ARG A 77 -7.52 15.00 8.45
N HIS A 78 -7.36 15.70 9.58
CA HIS A 78 -8.34 15.79 10.65
C HIS A 78 -8.46 17.24 11.11
N GLY A 79 -9.68 17.80 11.13
CA GLY A 79 -9.88 19.21 11.49
C GLY A 79 -9.11 20.22 10.62
N GLY A 80 -8.67 19.84 9.41
CA GLY A 80 -7.82 20.67 8.53
C GLY A 80 -6.33 20.38 8.65
N GLU A 81 -5.86 19.80 9.75
CA GLU A 81 -4.45 19.45 9.96
C GLU A 81 -4.06 18.18 9.18
N LEU A 82 -2.82 18.14 8.69
CA LEU A 82 -2.23 16.96 8.10
C LEU A 82 -1.87 15.96 9.22
N VAL A 83 -2.48 14.78 9.19
CA VAL A 83 -2.31 13.73 10.23
C VAL A 83 -1.83 12.40 9.67
N GLY A 84 -1.61 12.30 8.38
CA GLY A 84 -1.10 11.10 7.74
C GLY A 84 -1.03 11.22 6.22
N MET A 85 -0.58 10.14 5.61
CA MET A 85 -0.58 9.97 4.16
C MET A 85 -0.80 8.52 3.78
N PHE A 86 -1.28 8.29 2.56
CA PHE A 86 -1.35 6.99 1.93
C PHE A 86 -0.87 7.10 0.49
N SER A 87 -0.17 6.08 -0.01
CA SER A 87 0.33 6.10 -1.39
C SER A 87 0.35 4.73 -2.03
N TRP A 88 0.23 4.73 -3.36
CA TRP A 88 0.34 3.54 -4.20
C TRP A 88 0.93 3.88 -5.56
N ASP A 89 1.43 2.85 -6.22
CA ASP A 89 1.82 2.87 -7.63
C ASP A 89 0.80 2.11 -8.46
N VAL A 90 0.63 2.52 -9.71
CA VAL A 90 -0.13 1.81 -10.73
C VAL A 90 0.85 1.31 -11.80
N ASP A 91 0.93 0.01 -11.98
CA ASP A 91 1.60 -0.60 -13.13
C ASP A 91 0.55 -0.81 -14.23
N ARG A 92 0.68 -0.06 -15.34
CA ARG A 92 -0.28 -0.07 -16.44
C ARG A 92 -0.10 -1.25 -17.38
N ASP A 93 1.10 -1.82 -17.43
CA ASP A 93 1.41 -2.94 -18.32
C ASP A 93 0.86 -4.25 -17.75
N THR A 94 0.97 -4.43 -16.43
CA THR A 94 0.45 -5.61 -15.74
C THR A 94 -0.96 -5.41 -15.18
N LEU A 95 -1.51 -4.20 -15.22
CA LEU A 95 -2.76 -3.82 -14.55
C LEU A 95 -2.74 -4.25 -13.07
N SER A 96 -1.68 -3.88 -12.36
CA SER A 96 -1.54 -4.14 -10.94
C SER A 96 -1.28 -2.84 -10.16
N MET A 97 -1.50 -2.90 -8.83
CA MET A 97 -1.21 -1.76 -7.96
C MET A 97 -0.38 -2.21 -6.75
N TYR A 98 0.58 -1.38 -6.39
CA TYR A 98 1.44 -1.56 -5.23
C TYR A 98 1.12 -0.54 -4.14
N GLY A 99 0.67 -0.99 -2.97
CA GLY A 99 0.55 -0.15 -1.78
C GLY A 99 1.94 0.18 -1.23
N ARG A 100 2.40 1.43 -1.46
CA ARG A 100 3.79 1.83 -1.17
C ARG A 100 4.04 2.20 0.26
N LEU A 101 3.24 3.11 0.80
CA LEU A 101 3.44 3.66 2.13
C LEU A 101 2.12 4.18 2.71
N GLY A 102 1.84 3.80 3.95
CA GLY A 102 0.80 4.38 4.78
C GLY A 102 1.39 4.83 6.10
N VAL A 103 1.30 6.12 6.42
CA VAL A 103 1.78 6.70 7.66
C VAL A 103 0.68 7.49 8.34
N VAL A 104 0.50 7.26 9.63
CA VAL A 104 -0.43 8.01 10.48
C VAL A 104 0.35 8.62 11.65
N ALA A 105 0.11 9.90 11.90
CA ALA A 105 0.68 10.62 13.04
C ALA A 105 0.42 9.87 14.35
N PRO A 106 1.36 9.81 15.29
CA PRO A 106 1.24 9.01 16.51
C PRO A 106 -0.06 9.23 17.29
N ALA A 107 -0.51 10.47 17.40
CA ALA A 107 -1.74 10.84 18.12
C ALA A 107 -3.04 10.34 17.47
N HIS A 108 -2.99 9.92 16.20
CA HIS A 108 -4.15 9.47 15.42
C HIS A 108 -4.11 7.96 15.09
N ARG A 109 -3.15 7.22 15.67
CA ARG A 109 -3.07 5.75 15.51
C ARG A 109 -4.21 5.06 16.26
N GLY A 110 -4.58 3.87 15.78
CA GLY A 110 -5.68 3.10 16.39
C GLY A 110 -7.08 3.47 15.88
N CYS A 111 -7.23 4.49 15.05
CA CYS A 111 -8.52 4.94 14.49
C CYS A 111 -8.90 4.22 13.16
N ARG A 112 -8.34 3.07 12.88
CA ARG A 112 -8.59 2.25 11.65
C ARG A 112 -8.37 2.99 10.33
N LEU A 113 -7.52 4.00 10.32
CA LEU A 113 -7.25 4.84 9.14
C LEU A 113 -6.49 4.08 8.03
N ALA A 114 -5.69 3.09 8.42
CA ALA A 114 -4.99 2.23 7.47
C ALA A 114 -5.94 1.30 6.71
N GLU A 115 -6.98 0.78 7.39
CA GLU A 115 -8.04 0.00 6.74
C GLU A 115 -8.80 0.83 5.71
N ALA A 116 -9.11 2.09 6.01
CA ALA A 116 -9.73 3.00 5.04
C ALA A 116 -8.82 3.27 3.83
N GLY A 117 -7.51 3.35 4.04
CA GLY A 117 -6.53 3.45 2.96
C GLY A 117 -6.51 2.22 2.05
N LEU A 118 -6.56 1.00 2.62
CA LEU A 118 -6.65 -0.23 1.83
C LEU A 118 -7.99 -0.33 1.09
N TRP A 119 -9.11 0.01 1.74
CA TRP A 119 -10.42 0.05 1.09
C TRP A 119 -10.39 0.98 -0.15
N LEU A 120 -9.74 2.14 -0.03
CA LEU A 120 -9.63 3.08 -1.14
C LEU A 120 -8.76 2.51 -2.27
N LEU A 121 -7.64 1.87 -1.93
CA LEU A 121 -6.78 1.18 -2.90
C LEU A 121 -7.56 0.13 -3.69
N GLU A 122 -8.36 -0.71 -3.01
CA GLU A 122 -9.22 -1.72 -3.62
C GLU A 122 -10.30 -1.10 -4.51
N THR A 123 -10.91 0.00 -4.04
CA THR A 123 -11.95 0.72 -4.80
C THR A 123 -11.37 1.32 -6.08
N VAL A 124 -10.20 1.94 -6.00
CA VAL A 124 -9.49 2.47 -7.17
C VAL A 124 -9.11 1.35 -8.13
N ALA A 125 -8.58 0.24 -7.63
CA ALA A 125 -8.23 -0.93 -8.42
C ALA A 125 -9.42 -1.46 -9.24
N ALA A 126 -10.58 -1.60 -8.60
CA ALA A 126 -11.80 -2.05 -9.28
C ALA A 126 -12.22 -1.10 -10.41
N VAL A 127 -12.07 0.21 -10.21
CA VAL A 127 -12.42 1.22 -11.23
C VAL A 127 -11.49 1.22 -12.42
N ILE A 128 -10.19 1.01 -12.19
CA ILE A 128 -9.19 1.00 -13.29
C ILE A 128 -9.00 -0.38 -13.93
N GLY A 129 -9.66 -1.42 -13.40
CA GLY A 129 -9.55 -2.79 -13.89
C GLY A 129 -8.21 -3.45 -13.48
N ALA A 130 -7.60 -3.05 -12.36
CA ALA A 130 -6.41 -3.71 -11.86
C ALA A 130 -6.74 -5.10 -11.34
N GLY A 131 -6.08 -6.13 -11.87
CA GLY A 131 -6.31 -7.54 -11.52
C GLY A 131 -5.56 -8.00 -10.27
N LEU A 132 -4.55 -7.25 -9.81
CA LEU A 132 -3.73 -7.62 -8.66
C LEU A 132 -3.38 -6.41 -7.82
N LEU A 133 -3.54 -6.56 -6.51
CA LEU A 133 -2.97 -5.66 -5.50
C LEU A 133 -1.89 -6.37 -4.70
N TYR A 134 -0.83 -5.68 -4.37
CA TYR A 134 0.19 -6.20 -3.46
C TYR A 134 0.77 -5.10 -2.57
N GLY A 135 1.33 -5.51 -1.46
CA GLY A 135 1.97 -4.61 -0.51
C GLY A 135 2.91 -5.37 0.41
N MET A 136 3.75 -4.64 1.10
CA MET A 136 4.73 -5.22 2.01
C MET A 136 4.55 -4.67 3.42
N ALA A 137 4.83 -5.51 4.41
CA ALA A 137 4.77 -5.17 5.82
C ALA A 137 6.05 -5.63 6.50
N THR A 138 6.74 -4.70 7.15
CA THR A 138 7.93 -5.04 7.95
C THR A 138 7.61 -6.06 9.03
N LEU A 139 8.56 -6.98 9.28
CA LEU A 139 8.44 -7.93 10.40
C LEU A 139 8.89 -7.31 11.75
N LYS A 140 9.31 -6.05 11.79
CA LYS A 140 9.62 -5.36 13.06
C LYS A 140 8.40 -5.21 13.95
N TYR A 141 7.22 -4.98 13.36
CA TYR A 141 5.98 -4.74 14.10
C TYR A 141 4.78 -5.40 13.37
N PRO A 142 3.83 -5.98 14.12
CA PRO A 142 2.70 -6.70 13.52
C PRO A 142 1.55 -5.81 13.03
N HIS A 143 1.65 -4.49 13.16
CA HIS A 143 0.51 -3.58 12.94
C HIS A 143 0.00 -3.63 11.50
N VAL A 144 0.87 -3.46 10.53
CA VAL A 144 0.50 -3.45 9.10
C VAL A 144 0.10 -4.85 8.63
N GLN A 145 0.78 -5.90 9.14
CA GLN A 145 0.41 -7.29 8.87
C GLN A 145 -1.07 -7.55 9.24
N ARG A 146 -1.48 -7.16 10.46
CA ARG A 146 -2.88 -7.27 10.92
C ARG A 146 -3.86 -6.46 10.07
N VAL A 147 -3.44 -5.33 9.52
CA VAL A 147 -4.30 -4.51 8.64
C VAL A 147 -4.58 -5.27 7.35
N PHE A 148 -3.54 -5.84 6.70
CA PHE A 148 -3.70 -6.66 5.51
C PHE A 148 -4.58 -7.89 5.77
N GLU A 149 -4.31 -8.64 6.85
CA GLU A 149 -5.07 -9.84 7.19
C GLU A 149 -6.55 -9.54 7.44
N ARG A 150 -6.87 -8.47 8.18
CA ARG A 150 -8.26 -8.04 8.40
C ARG A 150 -8.96 -7.57 7.14
N ALA A 151 -8.23 -7.03 6.18
CA ALA A 151 -8.75 -6.65 4.86
C ALA A 151 -8.88 -7.84 3.89
N GLY A 152 -8.57 -9.07 4.35
CA GLY A 152 -8.66 -10.29 3.54
C GLY A 152 -7.55 -10.43 2.52
N TRP A 153 -6.39 -9.81 2.75
CA TRP A 153 -5.22 -10.01 1.90
C TRP A 153 -4.48 -11.28 2.29
N THR A 154 -3.95 -11.97 1.30
CA THR A 154 -3.24 -13.25 1.49
C THR A 154 -1.75 -13.01 1.66
N LEU A 155 -1.15 -13.54 2.73
CA LEU A 155 0.30 -13.62 2.89
C LEU A 155 0.87 -14.65 1.91
N ILE A 156 1.72 -14.20 0.98
CA ILE A 156 2.29 -15.07 -0.07
C ILE A 156 3.77 -15.38 0.14
N GLY A 157 4.45 -14.69 1.02
CA GLY A 157 5.85 -14.96 1.29
C GLY A 157 6.51 -13.93 2.20
N ILE A 158 7.78 -14.17 2.46
CA ILE A 158 8.66 -13.28 3.22
C ILE A 158 9.92 -13.03 2.42
N THR A 159 10.29 -11.77 2.25
CA THR A 159 11.52 -11.35 1.54
C THR A 159 12.59 -10.93 2.55
N PRO A 160 13.64 -11.76 2.76
CA PRO A 160 14.73 -11.39 3.64
C PRO A 160 15.56 -10.27 3.04
N GLY A 161 15.74 -9.18 3.79
CA GLY A 161 16.61 -8.08 3.40
C GLY A 161 16.13 -7.22 2.22
N TYR A 162 14.83 -7.23 1.93
CA TYR A 162 14.25 -6.40 0.87
C TYR A 162 14.50 -4.92 1.13
N ASP A 163 14.10 -4.41 2.28
CA ASP A 163 14.25 -3.00 2.60
C ASP A 163 15.40 -2.74 3.57
N ARG A 164 15.74 -1.48 3.72
CA ARG A 164 16.74 -0.95 4.65
C ARG A 164 16.08 0.04 5.58
N GLU A 165 16.33 -0.09 6.87
CA GLU A 165 15.80 0.82 7.88
C GLU A 165 16.89 1.29 8.84
N MET A 166 16.72 2.48 9.38
CA MET A 166 17.54 2.97 10.51
C MET A 166 16.99 2.34 11.78
N VAL A 167 17.73 1.37 12.34
CA VAL A 167 17.30 0.62 13.54
C VAL A 167 17.82 1.23 14.84
N ALA A 168 18.78 2.14 14.74
CA ALA A 168 19.28 3.00 15.81
C ALA A 168 19.99 4.21 15.16
N PRO A 169 20.26 5.30 15.87
CA PRO A 169 20.96 6.45 15.31
C PRO A 169 22.24 6.04 14.57
N GLY A 170 22.30 6.30 13.26
CA GLY A 170 23.42 5.95 12.39
C GLY A 170 23.59 4.46 12.05
N VAL A 171 22.72 3.56 12.56
CA VAL A 171 22.79 2.13 12.31
C VAL A 171 21.70 1.72 11.32
N VAL A 172 22.11 1.39 10.11
CA VAL A 172 21.22 0.92 9.04
C VAL A 172 21.32 -0.60 8.90
N LYS A 173 20.20 -1.29 8.88
CA LYS A 173 20.13 -2.74 8.62
C LYS A 173 19.12 -3.06 7.53
N ARG A 174 19.32 -4.21 6.87
CA ARG A 174 18.29 -4.81 6.03
C ARG A 174 17.23 -5.47 6.90
N VAL A 175 15.97 -5.29 6.55
CA VAL A 175 14.82 -5.83 7.29
C VAL A 175 14.07 -6.86 6.44
N TYR A 176 13.35 -7.74 7.13
CA TYR A 176 12.47 -8.71 6.50
C TYR A 176 11.11 -8.06 6.25
N GLU A 177 10.54 -8.34 5.09
CA GLU A 177 9.19 -7.90 4.72
C GLU A 177 8.30 -9.10 4.44
N ALA A 178 7.09 -9.09 5.01
CA ALA A 178 6.00 -9.96 4.61
C ALA A 178 5.32 -9.40 3.37
N VAL A 179 5.12 -10.22 2.34
CA VAL A 179 4.46 -9.84 1.09
C VAL A 179 3.02 -10.29 1.13
N TYR A 180 2.12 -9.34 1.05
CA TYR A 180 0.68 -9.56 0.99
C TYR A 180 0.14 -9.23 -0.39
N MET A 181 -0.85 -9.98 -0.84
CA MET A 181 -1.55 -9.71 -2.08
C MET A 181 -3.07 -9.90 -1.96
N LYS A 182 -3.80 -9.26 -2.87
CA LYS A 182 -5.23 -9.47 -3.11
C LYS A 182 -5.47 -9.57 -4.61
N VAL A 183 -6.02 -10.70 -5.06
CA VAL A 183 -6.42 -10.90 -6.45
C VAL A 183 -7.77 -10.21 -6.64
N MET A 184 -7.84 -9.33 -7.62
CA MET A 184 -9.04 -8.59 -8.04
C MET A 184 -9.60 -9.11 -9.37
N ALA A 185 -8.76 -9.82 -10.15
CA ALA A 185 -9.16 -10.48 -11.39
C ALA A 185 -10.20 -11.57 -11.12
N SER A 186 -11.17 -11.72 -12.02
CA SER A 186 -12.13 -12.83 -12.00
C SER A 186 -11.45 -14.18 -12.30
N GLU A 187 -12.06 -15.28 -11.89
CA GLU A 187 -11.53 -16.63 -12.22
C GLU A 187 -11.32 -16.85 -13.72
N GLY A 188 -12.20 -16.25 -14.55
CA GLY A 188 -12.09 -16.37 -16.02
C GLY A 188 -10.91 -15.64 -16.65
N GLU A 189 -10.31 -14.70 -15.93
CA GLU A 189 -9.11 -13.99 -16.37
C GLU A 189 -7.81 -14.71 -15.96
N LEU A 190 -7.91 -15.67 -15.04
CA LEU A 190 -6.75 -16.43 -14.55
C LEU A 190 -6.53 -17.67 -15.43
N LEU A 191 -5.30 -17.79 -15.96
CA LEU A 191 -4.91 -19.04 -16.62
C LEU A 191 -4.87 -20.17 -15.59
N PRO A 192 -5.59 -21.29 -15.81
CA PRO A 192 -5.55 -22.45 -14.92
C PRO A 192 -4.13 -22.99 -14.73
N VAL A 193 -3.77 -23.21 -13.49
CA VAL A 193 -2.43 -23.67 -13.13
C VAL A 193 -2.28 -25.16 -13.43
N GLN A 194 -1.20 -25.55 -14.13
CA GLN A 194 -0.82 -26.93 -14.38
C GLN A 194 0.29 -27.32 -13.40
N GLU A 195 -0.05 -28.10 -12.38
CA GLU A 195 0.92 -28.54 -11.35
C GLU A 195 2.09 -29.35 -11.90
N ALA A 196 1.91 -30.01 -13.05
CA ALA A 196 2.99 -30.71 -13.73
C ALA A 196 4.16 -29.79 -14.13
N ASN A 197 3.89 -28.50 -14.32
CA ASN A 197 4.90 -27.50 -14.68
C ASN A 197 5.61 -26.89 -13.45
N MET A 198 5.25 -27.34 -12.23
CA MET A 198 5.86 -26.83 -11.00
C MET A 198 7.00 -27.72 -10.53
N THR A 199 8.07 -27.08 -10.06
CA THR A 199 9.08 -27.78 -9.26
C THR A 199 8.46 -28.30 -7.95
N PRO A 200 9.06 -29.29 -7.28
CA PRO A 200 8.54 -29.78 -6.00
C PRO A 200 8.36 -28.69 -4.95
N GLY A 201 9.32 -27.75 -4.84
CA GLY A 201 9.25 -26.62 -3.89
C GLY A 201 8.12 -25.65 -4.21
N THR A 202 7.98 -25.27 -5.51
CA THR A 202 6.90 -24.38 -5.96
C THR A 202 5.53 -25.01 -5.71
N ARG A 203 5.38 -26.30 -6.01
CA ARG A 203 4.13 -27.04 -5.78
C ARG A 203 3.76 -27.09 -4.30
N ALA A 204 4.72 -27.39 -3.43
CA ALA A 204 4.48 -27.41 -1.98
C ALA A 204 4.00 -26.06 -1.44
N LEU A 205 4.62 -24.95 -1.89
CA LEU A 205 4.21 -23.61 -1.51
C LEU A 205 2.83 -23.26 -2.08
N PHE A 206 2.60 -23.56 -3.38
CA PHE A 206 1.31 -23.32 -4.02
C PHE A 206 0.16 -24.03 -3.31
N GLN A 207 0.34 -25.30 -2.97
CA GLN A 207 -0.65 -26.08 -2.23
C GLN A 207 -0.92 -25.49 -0.85
N ARG A 208 0.11 -25.01 -0.16
CA ARG A 208 -0.04 -24.37 1.14
C ARG A 208 -0.80 -23.06 1.09
N LEU A 209 -0.59 -22.25 0.04
CA LEU A 209 -1.20 -20.92 -0.10
C LEU A 209 -2.63 -20.96 -0.64
N PHE A 210 -2.90 -21.85 -1.61
CA PHE A 210 -4.11 -21.76 -2.43
C PHE A 210 -5.05 -22.99 -2.34
N ARG A 211 -4.64 -24.11 -1.73
CA ARG A 211 -5.51 -25.29 -1.57
C ARG A 211 -6.27 -25.36 -0.24
N ARG A 212 -5.88 -24.64 0.79
CA ARG A 212 -6.54 -24.70 2.10
C ARG A 212 -7.96 -24.13 2.14
N GLU A 213 -8.34 -23.32 1.17
CA GLU A 213 -9.66 -22.68 1.16
C GLU A 213 -10.80 -23.58 0.61
N ARG A 214 -10.49 -24.67 -0.09
CA ARG A 214 -11.53 -25.55 -0.68
C ARG A 214 -12.08 -26.63 0.26
N GLU A 215 -11.45 -26.89 1.40
CA GLU A 215 -11.91 -27.94 2.34
C GLU A 215 -12.87 -27.42 3.43
N VAL A 216 -13.09 -26.12 3.55
CA VAL A 216 -13.95 -25.54 4.60
C VAL A 216 -15.38 -25.27 4.11
N GLU A 217 -15.65 -25.33 2.80
CA GLU A 217 -17.01 -25.07 2.24
C GLU A 217 -17.87 -26.33 2.03
N THR A 218 -17.44 -27.51 2.49
CA THR A 218 -18.20 -28.77 2.33
C THR A 218 -18.48 -29.47 3.67
N HIS A 219 -19.02 -28.72 4.64
CA HIS A 219 -19.68 -29.38 5.79
C HIS A 219 -20.86 -28.55 6.28
#